data_ec5eb196faf1e22bfdb3b40035b5b416
#
_entry.id   ec5eb196faf1e22bfdb3b40035b5b416
#
_cell.length_a   1.000
_cell.length_b   1.000
_cell.length_c   1.000
_cell.angle_alpha   90.00
_cell.angle_beta   90.00
_cell.angle_gamma   90.00
#
_symmetry.space_group_name_H-M   'P 1'
#
loop_
_entity.id
_entity.type
_entity.pdbx_description
1 polymer ?
#
loop_
_entity_poly.entity_id
_entity_poly.type
_entity_poly.pdbx_seq_one_letter_code
_entity_poly.pdbx_strand_id
1 'polypeptide(L)'
;MKSVNTATIISQRSESNRAWFKHWFDSSFYHQLYANRDEKEASAFIDELIHELQPTANSRMLDLGCGTGRHSKYLASKGFDVTGIDLAASSIRQAKRWEADTLHFHRHDMRVPFGKTRFDYVFNFFTSFGYFDDSSEDQKVVNNIYSALKPGGILVMDYINSTYSEKKLVPAEVKEIDGVIYNITRWTNDTHFFKKIRIENLGHPIEHIERVKKFSVADFKNLFDSNMLQLEKIYGDYYLTEYNAQTSPRLILIAKKLNNEKEH
;
A
#
# COMPACT_ATOMS: atom_id res chain seq x y z
N MET A 1 38.02 -24.84 -12.39
CA MET A 1 36.73 -24.25 -12.74
C MET A 1 35.68 -24.84 -11.84
N LYS A 2 35.13 -24.07 -10.88
CA LYS A 2 34.05 -24.57 -9.97
C LYS A 2 32.73 -24.49 -10.74
N SER A 3 32.06 -25.61 -10.96
CA SER A 3 30.72 -25.67 -11.53
C SER A 3 29.75 -24.97 -10.60
N VAL A 4 29.23 -23.83 -11.00
CA VAL A 4 28.12 -23.16 -10.28
C VAL A 4 26.88 -24.02 -10.51
N ASN A 5 26.30 -24.55 -9.43
CA ASN A 5 25.20 -25.49 -9.45
C ASN A 5 23.93 -24.82 -9.99
N THR A 6 23.40 -25.31 -11.10
CA THR A 6 22.21 -24.79 -11.78
C THR A 6 21.00 -24.71 -10.83
N ALA A 7 20.89 -25.61 -9.85
CA ALA A 7 19.85 -25.59 -8.83
C ALA A 7 19.94 -24.34 -7.92
N THR A 8 21.16 -23.87 -7.60
CA THR A 8 21.37 -22.65 -6.80
C THR A 8 20.94 -21.39 -7.57
N ILE A 9 21.18 -21.34 -8.89
CA ILE A 9 20.76 -20.22 -9.73
C ILE A 9 19.24 -20.18 -9.90
N ILE A 10 18.59 -21.34 -10.04
CA ILE A 10 17.13 -21.44 -10.14
C ILE A 10 16.48 -21.05 -8.80
N SER A 11 17.03 -21.49 -7.66
CA SER A 11 16.55 -21.10 -6.32
C SER A 11 16.70 -19.60 -6.08
N GLN A 12 17.83 -18.98 -6.41
CA GLN A 12 18.03 -17.54 -6.26
C GLN A 12 17.13 -16.71 -7.18
N ARG A 13 16.86 -17.16 -8.41
CA ARG A 13 15.88 -16.52 -9.31
C ARG A 13 14.44 -16.64 -8.78
N SER A 14 14.07 -17.74 -8.13
CA SER A 14 12.74 -17.92 -7.54
C SER A 14 12.55 -17.06 -6.29
N GLU A 15 13.57 -16.91 -5.44
CA GLU A 15 13.52 -16.04 -4.25
C GLU A 15 13.51 -14.55 -4.61
N SER A 16 14.31 -14.12 -5.59
CA SER A 16 14.28 -12.73 -6.07
C SER A 16 12.94 -12.37 -6.69
N ASN A 17 12.26 -13.35 -7.30
CA ASN A 17 10.93 -13.15 -7.88
C ASN A 17 9.81 -13.09 -6.82
N ARG A 18 9.98 -13.73 -5.66
CA ARG A 18 9.03 -13.69 -4.52
C ARG A 18 9.09 -12.39 -3.72
N ALA A 19 10.23 -11.73 -3.69
CA ALA A 19 10.45 -10.48 -2.94
C ALA A 19 10.70 -9.28 -3.85
N TRP A 20 10.15 -9.28 -5.08
CA TRP A 20 10.33 -8.26 -6.11
C TRP A 20 10.10 -6.83 -5.58
N PHE A 21 9.11 -6.64 -4.70
CA PHE A 21 8.76 -5.36 -4.11
C PHE A 21 9.86 -4.75 -3.25
N LYS A 22 10.73 -5.57 -2.61
CA LYS A 22 11.83 -5.07 -1.76
C LYS A 22 12.86 -4.26 -2.55
N HIS A 23 13.18 -4.71 -3.76
CA HIS A 23 14.18 -4.07 -4.60
C HIS A 23 13.58 -2.99 -5.49
N TRP A 24 12.37 -3.24 -6.00
CA TRP A 24 11.72 -2.31 -6.90
C TRP A 24 11.33 -1.00 -6.20
N PHE A 25 10.62 -1.07 -5.09
CA PHE A 25 10.18 0.13 -4.35
C PHE A 25 11.33 0.93 -3.73
N ASP A 26 12.51 0.33 -3.57
CA ASP A 26 13.72 1.00 -3.09
C ASP A 26 14.58 1.59 -4.23
N SER A 27 14.22 1.37 -5.50
CA SER A 27 14.98 1.80 -6.66
C SER A 27 14.77 3.29 -7.01
N SER A 28 15.80 3.95 -7.53
CA SER A 28 15.69 5.31 -8.05
C SER A 28 14.73 5.42 -9.24
N PHE A 29 14.64 4.38 -10.06
CA PHE A 29 13.73 4.32 -11.19
C PHE A 29 12.26 4.26 -10.76
N TYR A 30 11.95 3.57 -9.66
CA TYR A 30 10.62 3.62 -9.07
C TYR A 30 10.26 5.05 -8.64
N HIS A 31 11.13 5.70 -7.90
CA HIS A 31 10.90 7.07 -7.45
C HIS A 31 10.72 8.04 -8.61
N GLN A 32 11.53 7.92 -9.68
CA GLN A 32 11.42 8.75 -10.88
C GLN A 32 10.10 8.50 -11.62
N LEU A 33 9.73 7.24 -11.85
CA LEU A 33 8.51 6.86 -12.55
C LEU A 33 7.23 7.35 -11.85
N TYR A 34 7.26 7.41 -10.51
CA TYR A 34 6.13 7.79 -9.67
C TYR A 34 6.31 9.15 -8.97
N ALA A 35 7.27 9.98 -9.40
CA ALA A 35 7.55 11.30 -8.79
C ALA A 35 6.36 12.26 -8.87
N ASN A 36 5.61 12.22 -9.98
CA ASN A 36 4.51 13.13 -10.27
C ASN A 36 3.16 12.68 -9.67
N ARG A 37 3.18 12.06 -8.48
CA ARG A 37 1.95 11.75 -7.75
C ARG A 37 1.35 13.05 -7.21
N ASP A 38 0.07 13.28 -7.51
CA ASP A 38 -0.62 14.52 -7.17
C ASP A 38 -0.76 14.69 -5.65
N GLU A 39 -0.08 15.73 -5.11
CA GLU A 39 -0.21 16.10 -3.69
C GLU A 39 -1.59 16.69 -3.39
N LYS A 40 -2.25 17.34 -4.36
CA LYS A 40 -3.58 17.91 -4.19
C LYS A 40 -4.63 16.82 -4.08
N GLU A 41 -4.53 15.76 -4.92
CA GLU A 41 -5.43 14.60 -4.82
C GLU A 41 -5.30 13.93 -3.45
N ALA A 42 -4.06 13.72 -2.98
CA ALA A 42 -3.83 13.13 -1.66
C ALA A 42 -4.39 13.98 -0.52
N SER A 43 -4.22 15.30 -0.60
CA SER A 43 -4.73 16.24 0.40
C SER A 43 -6.26 16.27 0.42
N ALA A 44 -6.89 16.33 -0.76
CA ALA A 44 -8.36 16.32 -0.87
C ALA A 44 -8.95 15.02 -0.31
N PHE A 45 -8.35 13.86 -0.63
CA PHE A 45 -8.80 12.58 -0.09
C PHE A 45 -8.69 12.51 1.44
N ILE A 46 -7.60 13.01 2.02
CA ILE A 46 -7.45 13.07 3.48
C ILE A 46 -8.47 14.00 4.10
N ASP A 47 -8.80 15.16 3.47
CA ASP A 47 -9.81 16.06 3.96
C ASP A 47 -11.20 15.41 3.99
N GLU A 48 -11.56 14.64 2.95
CA GLU A 48 -12.79 13.85 2.93
C GLU A 48 -12.80 12.78 4.03
N LEU A 49 -11.68 12.07 4.23
CA LEU A 49 -11.57 11.08 5.31
C LEU A 49 -11.68 11.71 6.70
N ILE A 50 -11.08 12.88 6.93
CA ILE A 50 -11.21 13.61 8.20
C ILE A 50 -12.66 14.04 8.42
N HIS A 51 -13.35 14.52 7.37
CA HIS A 51 -14.76 14.87 7.45
C HIS A 51 -15.63 13.65 7.76
N GLU A 52 -15.37 12.51 7.15
CA GLU A 52 -16.11 11.27 7.33
C GLU A 52 -15.88 10.63 8.71
N LEU A 53 -14.62 10.57 9.15
CA LEU A 53 -14.21 9.85 10.36
C LEU A 53 -14.27 10.70 11.64
N GLN A 54 -14.29 12.02 11.52
CA GLN A 54 -14.31 12.98 12.64
C GLN A 54 -13.29 12.64 13.76
N PRO A 55 -11.99 12.44 13.42
CA PRO A 55 -11.01 12.03 14.41
C PRO A 55 -10.84 13.11 15.48
N THR A 56 -10.69 12.71 16.73
CA THR A 56 -10.39 13.63 17.83
C THR A 56 -9.00 14.25 17.68
N ALA A 57 -8.80 15.44 18.19
CA ALA A 57 -7.50 16.10 18.19
C ALA A 57 -6.42 15.20 18.83
N ASN A 58 -5.20 15.25 18.26
CA ASN A 58 -4.06 14.42 18.68
C ASN A 58 -4.28 12.90 18.56
N SER A 59 -5.27 12.43 17.79
CA SER A 59 -5.42 11.01 17.46
C SER A 59 -4.10 10.45 16.91
N ARG A 60 -3.73 9.26 17.37
CA ARG A 60 -2.54 8.55 16.88
C ARG A 60 -2.87 7.78 15.61
N MET A 61 -2.16 8.10 14.55
CA MET A 61 -2.39 7.55 13.22
C MET A 61 -1.16 6.80 12.70
N LEU A 62 -1.39 5.66 12.05
CA LEU A 62 -0.37 4.92 11.34
C LEU A 62 -0.64 4.98 9.83
N ASP A 63 0.35 5.42 9.06
CA ASP A 63 0.37 5.32 7.59
C ASP A 63 1.22 4.11 7.19
N LEU A 64 0.57 3.03 6.78
CA LEU A 64 1.16 1.73 6.51
C LEU A 64 1.50 1.61 5.01
N GLY A 65 2.79 1.58 4.69
CA GLY A 65 3.29 1.73 3.32
C GLY A 65 3.36 3.20 2.90
N CYS A 66 3.88 4.06 3.78
CA CYS A 66 3.84 5.51 3.65
C CYS A 66 4.67 6.08 2.49
N GLY A 67 5.56 5.28 1.89
CA GLY A 67 6.49 5.75 0.85
C GLY A 67 7.34 6.93 1.34
N THR A 68 7.35 8.02 0.57
CA THR A 68 8.08 9.25 0.90
C THR A 68 7.35 10.17 1.90
N GLY A 69 6.23 9.70 2.50
CA GLY A 69 5.53 10.38 3.58
C GLY A 69 4.52 11.43 3.16
N ARG A 70 4.04 11.42 1.91
CA ARG A 70 3.12 12.43 1.38
C ARG A 70 1.82 12.54 2.20
N HIS A 71 1.15 11.41 2.46
CA HIS A 71 -0.08 11.37 3.25
C HIS A 71 0.20 11.63 4.73
N SER A 72 1.26 11.01 5.27
CA SER A 72 1.67 11.20 6.66
C SER A 72 1.93 12.67 7.00
N LYS A 73 2.67 13.39 6.13
CA LYS A 73 2.94 14.83 6.25
C LYS A 73 1.65 15.66 6.31
N TYR A 74 0.69 15.35 5.43
CA TYR A 74 -0.56 16.09 5.39
C TYR A 74 -1.42 15.80 6.63
N LEU A 75 -1.53 14.55 7.08
CA LEU A 75 -2.21 14.19 8.33
C LEU A 75 -1.60 14.92 9.53
N ALA A 76 -0.26 14.97 9.64
CA ALA A 76 0.41 15.71 10.72
C ALA A 76 0.13 17.21 10.68
N SER A 77 0.02 17.81 9.47
CA SER A 77 -0.35 19.23 9.31
C SER A 77 -1.77 19.55 9.79
N LYS A 78 -2.64 18.52 9.93
CA LYS A 78 -3.99 18.64 10.49
C LYS A 78 -4.01 18.47 12.02
N GLY A 79 -2.86 18.30 12.67
CA GLY A 79 -2.73 18.23 14.13
C GLY A 79 -2.80 16.81 14.71
N PHE A 80 -2.57 15.77 13.90
CA PHE A 80 -2.53 14.38 14.36
C PHE A 80 -1.11 13.92 14.67
N ASP A 81 -0.98 12.95 15.61
CA ASP A 81 0.27 12.25 15.90
C ASP A 81 0.44 11.09 14.91
N VAL A 82 1.33 11.25 13.92
CA VAL A 82 1.44 10.35 12.77
C VAL A 82 2.74 9.58 12.80
N THR A 83 2.63 8.28 12.64
CA THR A 83 3.75 7.38 12.37
C THR A 83 3.62 6.83 10.95
N GLY A 84 4.61 7.06 10.09
CA GLY A 84 4.70 6.42 8.76
C GLY A 84 5.67 5.24 8.81
N ILE A 85 5.28 4.10 8.25
CA ILE A 85 6.18 2.95 8.07
C ILE A 85 6.20 2.49 6.62
N ASP A 86 7.38 2.14 6.14
CA ASP A 86 7.59 1.59 4.78
C ASP A 86 8.81 0.64 4.77
N LEU A 87 8.80 -0.30 3.86
CA LEU A 87 9.90 -1.26 3.69
C LEU A 87 11.11 -0.63 2.97
N ALA A 88 10.86 0.30 2.04
CA ALA A 88 11.87 0.92 1.19
C ALA A 88 12.73 1.91 1.98
N ALA A 89 14.03 1.62 2.11
CA ALA A 89 14.96 2.47 2.85
C ALA A 89 15.14 3.85 2.21
N SER A 90 15.12 3.92 0.88
CA SER A 90 15.22 5.18 0.12
C SER A 90 14.01 6.08 0.35
N SER A 91 12.80 5.50 0.37
CA SER A 91 11.56 6.21 0.69
C SER A 91 11.61 6.80 2.09
N ILE A 92 11.99 5.99 3.09
CA ILE A 92 12.08 6.45 4.48
C ILE A 92 13.15 7.52 4.66
N ARG A 93 14.31 7.42 3.99
CA ARG A 93 15.31 8.52 4.02
C ARG A 93 14.76 9.84 3.50
N GLN A 94 13.89 9.80 2.48
CA GLN A 94 13.23 11.00 1.97
C GLN A 94 12.14 11.49 2.94
N ALA A 95 11.30 10.59 3.47
CA ALA A 95 10.24 10.92 4.41
C ALA A 95 10.78 11.58 5.69
N LYS A 96 11.92 11.13 6.19
CA LYS A 96 12.57 11.68 7.41
C LYS A 96 12.93 13.15 7.34
N ARG A 97 12.95 13.75 6.15
CA ARG A 97 13.11 15.20 6.00
C ARG A 97 11.93 16.00 6.54
N TRP A 98 10.79 15.34 6.75
CA TRP A 98 9.56 15.90 7.27
C TRP A 98 9.31 15.56 8.74
N GLU A 99 10.23 14.81 9.42
CA GLU A 99 10.09 14.46 10.83
C GLU A 99 9.91 15.70 11.71
N ALA A 100 8.99 15.61 12.67
CA ALA A 100 8.63 16.64 13.63
C ALA A 100 8.15 15.99 14.93
N ASP A 101 7.81 16.75 15.94
CA ASP A 101 7.35 16.24 17.25
C ASP A 101 6.14 15.28 17.13
N THR A 102 5.29 15.50 16.13
CA THR A 102 4.08 14.70 15.86
C THR A 102 4.15 13.93 14.56
N LEU A 103 5.33 13.80 13.93
CA LEU A 103 5.50 13.07 12.66
C LEU A 103 6.79 12.26 12.67
N HIS A 104 6.65 10.95 12.64
CA HIS A 104 7.77 10.00 12.72
C HIS A 104 7.76 9.00 11.58
N PHE A 105 8.96 8.60 11.11
CA PHE A 105 9.09 7.62 10.02
C PHE A 105 10.06 6.50 10.38
N HIS A 106 9.63 5.25 10.13
CA HIS A 106 10.44 4.06 10.41
C HIS A 106 10.46 3.11 9.21
N ARG A 107 11.65 2.58 8.91
CA ARG A 107 11.75 1.45 7.99
C ARG A 107 11.22 0.21 8.69
N HIS A 108 10.15 -0.39 8.15
CA HIS A 108 9.52 -1.55 8.76
C HIS A 108 8.79 -2.41 7.71
N ASP A 109 8.81 -3.73 7.90
CA ASP A 109 8.03 -4.66 7.08
C ASP A 109 6.65 -4.85 7.72
N MET A 110 5.57 -4.56 6.99
CA MET A 110 4.20 -4.66 7.52
C MET A 110 3.80 -6.08 7.97
N ARG A 111 4.54 -7.12 7.55
CA ARG A 111 4.34 -8.51 7.99
C ARG A 111 4.90 -8.79 9.38
N VAL A 112 5.71 -7.88 9.92
CA VAL A 112 6.27 -7.94 11.28
C VAL A 112 5.42 -7.04 12.17
N PRO A 113 5.12 -7.42 13.44
CA PRO A 113 4.35 -6.58 14.36
C PRO A 113 4.98 -5.19 14.53
N PHE A 114 4.15 -4.13 14.42
CA PHE A 114 4.58 -2.73 14.50
C PHE A 114 3.94 -1.94 15.65
N GLY A 115 3.31 -2.63 16.59
CA GLY A 115 2.72 -2.06 17.78
C GLY A 115 1.63 -2.94 18.37
N LYS A 116 1.19 -2.60 19.57
CA LYS A 116 0.03 -3.21 20.23
C LYS A 116 -0.81 -2.13 20.86
N THR A 117 -2.11 -2.07 20.50
CA THR A 117 -3.09 -1.14 21.12
C THR A 117 -2.58 0.31 21.16
N ARG A 118 -2.02 0.77 20.04
CA ARG A 118 -1.29 2.06 19.98
C ARG A 118 -2.01 3.13 19.18
N PHE A 119 -2.66 2.75 18.07
CA PHE A 119 -3.20 3.67 17.09
C PHE A 119 -4.72 3.76 17.15
N ASP A 120 -5.24 4.96 17.00
CA ASP A 120 -6.68 5.21 16.84
C ASP A 120 -7.10 4.90 15.39
N TYR A 121 -6.20 5.19 14.43
CA TYR A 121 -6.41 4.95 13.00
C TYR A 121 -5.19 4.28 12.38
N VAL A 122 -5.44 3.34 11.48
CA VAL A 122 -4.43 2.78 10.56
C VAL A 122 -4.91 3.03 9.14
N PHE A 123 -4.07 3.64 8.33
CA PHE A 123 -4.30 3.89 6.91
C PHE A 123 -3.37 3.03 6.08
N ASN A 124 -3.90 2.46 5.00
CA ASN A 124 -3.10 1.85 3.94
C ASN A 124 -3.57 2.46 2.62
N PHE A 125 -2.82 3.45 2.14
CA PHE A 125 -3.17 4.24 0.97
C PHE A 125 -2.60 3.69 -0.31
N PHE A 126 -3.23 4.01 -1.44
CA PHE A 126 -2.73 3.87 -2.79
C PHE A 126 -2.31 2.43 -3.16
N THR A 127 -3.10 1.44 -2.71
CA THR A 127 -2.86 0.02 -3.01
C THR A 127 -1.50 -0.48 -2.50
N SER A 128 -1.13 -0.10 -1.28
CA SER A 128 0.11 -0.59 -0.62
C SER A 128 -0.09 -1.95 0.05
N PHE A 129 -0.93 -2.82 -0.51
CA PHE A 129 -1.29 -4.16 -0.03
C PHE A 129 -1.44 -5.13 -1.22
N GLY A 130 -1.46 -6.45 -0.95
CA GLY A 130 -1.72 -7.46 -2.00
C GLY A 130 -0.52 -7.80 -2.88
N TYR A 131 0.71 -7.58 -2.40
CA TYR A 131 1.96 -7.85 -3.12
C TYR A 131 2.55 -9.24 -2.84
N PHE A 132 2.00 -9.96 -1.86
CA PHE A 132 2.57 -11.21 -1.40
C PHE A 132 2.05 -12.41 -2.19
N ASP A 133 2.91 -13.41 -2.42
CA ASP A 133 2.51 -14.63 -3.13
C ASP A 133 1.64 -15.53 -2.24
N ASP A 134 1.99 -15.62 -0.95
CA ASP A 134 1.27 -16.43 0.02
C ASP A 134 0.17 -15.61 0.71
N SER A 135 -1.05 -16.12 0.69
CA SER A 135 -2.20 -15.49 1.36
C SER A 135 -2.04 -15.43 2.89
N SER A 136 -1.22 -16.30 3.48
CA SER A 136 -0.89 -16.24 4.89
C SER A 136 -0.11 -14.97 5.26
N GLU A 137 0.60 -14.36 4.31
CA GLU A 137 1.31 -13.10 4.52
C GLU A 137 0.34 -11.91 4.56
N ASP A 138 -0.70 -11.91 3.71
CA ASP A 138 -1.79 -10.93 3.77
C ASP A 138 -2.52 -11.01 5.12
N GLN A 139 -2.79 -12.24 5.59
CA GLN A 139 -3.39 -12.48 6.89
C GLN A 139 -2.54 -11.94 8.04
N LYS A 140 -1.20 -12.14 8.00
CA LYS A 140 -0.27 -11.58 8.98
C LYS A 140 -0.34 -10.06 9.03
N VAL A 141 -0.41 -9.39 7.88
CA VAL A 141 -0.52 -7.93 7.83
C VAL A 141 -1.80 -7.45 8.51
N VAL A 142 -2.95 -8.06 8.20
CA VAL A 142 -4.23 -7.65 8.80
C VAL A 142 -4.25 -7.97 10.30
N ASN A 143 -3.67 -9.08 10.73
CA ASN A 143 -3.51 -9.40 12.16
C ASN A 143 -2.61 -8.38 12.89
N ASN A 144 -1.54 -7.90 12.25
CA ASN A 144 -0.69 -6.85 12.80
C ASN A 144 -1.42 -5.50 12.89
N ILE A 145 -2.24 -5.17 11.89
CA ILE A 145 -3.13 -3.99 11.92
C ILE A 145 -4.10 -4.08 13.10
N TYR A 146 -4.82 -5.21 13.22
CA TYR A 146 -5.72 -5.46 14.34
C TYR A 146 -5.00 -5.30 15.69
N SER A 147 -3.81 -5.89 15.83
CA SER A 147 -3.03 -5.81 17.07
C SER A 147 -2.62 -4.36 17.40
N ALA A 148 -2.26 -3.58 16.39
CA ALA A 148 -1.80 -2.19 16.54
C ALA A 148 -2.94 -1.22 16.84
N LEU A 149 -4.15 -1.48 16.35
CA LEU A 149 -5.32 -0.67 16.63
C LEU A 149 -5.75 -0.77 18.10
N LYS A 150 -6.15 0.36 18.68
CA LYS A 150 -6.87 0.41 19.95
C LYS A 150 -8.25 -0.25 19.81
N PRO A 151 -8.90 -0.68 20.91
CA PRO A 151 -10.32 -1.06 20.89
C PRO A 151 -11.16 0.06 20.27
N GLY A 152 -12.02 -0.27 19.30
CA GLY A 152 -12.81 0.70 18.54
C GLY A 152 -12.02 1.50 17.49
N GLY A 153 -10.73 1.24 17.33
CA GLY A 153 -9.88 1.90 16.33
C GLY A 153 -10.26 1.52 14.90
N ILE A 154 -9.92 2.38 13.95
CA ILE A 154 -10.38 2.32 12.56
C ILE A 154 -9.24 1.97 11.61
N LEU A 155 -9.48 1.03 10.69
CA LEU A 155 -8.67 0.78 9.50
C LEU A 155 -9.33 1.46 8.30
N VAL A 156 -8.55 2.22 7.53
CA VAL A 156 -8.91 2.67 6.18
C VAL A 156 -7.96 2.01 5.18
N MET A 157 -8.51 1.25 4.25
CA MET A 157 -7.73 0.60 3.19
C MET A 157 -8.20 1.10 1.82
N ASP A 158 -7.31 1.78 1.11
CA ASP A 158 -7.52 2.26 -0.24
C ASP A 158 -6.90 1.29 -1.24
N TYR A 159 -7.73 0.62 -2.02
CA TYR A 159 -7.34 -0.41 -2.96
C TYR A 159 -7.86 -0.14 -4.38
N ILE A 160 -7.28 -0.82 -5.36
CA ILE A 160 -7.84 -0.79 -6.72
C ILE A 160 -9.16 -1.55 -6.76
N ASN A 161 -10.16 -1.03 -7.47
CA ASN A 161 -11.32 -1.83 -7.85
C ASN A 161 -10.94 -2.75 -9.02
N SER A 162 -10.83 -4.05 -8.74
CA SER A 162 -10.36 -5.05 -9.71
C SER A 162 -11.22 -5.09 -10.96
N THR A 163 -12.54 -5.05 -10.84
CA THR A 163 -13.46 -5.10 -11.98
C THR A 163 -13.32 -3.88 -12.90
N TYR A 164 -13.27 -2.69 -12.33
CA TYR A 164 -13.09 -1.45 -13.09
C TYR A 164 -11.71 -1.38 -13.74
N SER A 165 -10.65 -1.68 -12.95
CA SER A 165 -9.26 -1.60 -13.42
C SER A 165 -8.96 -2.58 -14.55
N GLU A 166 -9.59 -3.76 -14.55
CA GLU A 166 -9.46 -4.73 -15.64
C GLU A 166 -10.08 -4.23 -16.92
N LYS A 167 -11.29 -3.63 -16.86
CA LYS A 167 -11.96 -3.02 -18.00
C LYS A 167 -11.22 -1.83 -18.60
N LYS A 168 -10.51 -1.09 -17.76
CA LYS A 168 -9.79 0.14 -18.14
C LYS A 168 -8.29 -0.07 -18.32
N LEU A 169 -7.84 -1.34 -18.36
CA LEU A 169 -6.44 -1.66 -18.50
C LEU A 169 -5.88 -1.11 -19.83
N VAL A 170 -4.84 -0.28 -19.71
CA VAL A 170 -4.04 0.15 -20.88
C VAL A 170 -2.90 -0.84 -21.05
N PRO A 171 -2.90 -1.69 -22.11
CA PRO A 171 -1.99 -2.83 -22.20
C PRO A 171 -0.52 -2.42 -22.39
N ALA A 172 -0.27 -1.28 -23.03
CA ALA A 172 1.08 -0.79 -23.25
C ALA A 172 1.13 0.74 -23.28
N GLU A 173 2.20 1.30 -22.72
CA GLU A 173 2.54 2.73 -22.83
C GLU A 173 4.05 2.93 -22.78
N VAL A 174 4.53 4.02 -23.33
CA VAL A 174 5.92 4.47 -23.22
C VAL A 174 5.93 5.81 -22.50
N LYS A 175 6.80 5.96 -21.53
CA LYS A 175 7.07 7.23 -20.82
C LYS A 175 8.53 7.59 -20.94
N GLU A 176 8.80 8.85 -21.18
CA GLU A 176 10.14 9.42 -21.05
C GLU A 176 10.15 10.40 -19.90
N ILE A 177 11.06 10.20 -18.95
CA ILE A 177 11.20 11.04 -17.76
C ILE A 177 12.71 11.29 -17.56
N ASP A 178 13.10 12.55 -17.60
CA ASP A 178 14.52 12.98 -17.46
C ASP A 178 15.49 12.20 -18.36
N GLY A 179 15.08 11.94 -19.61
CA GLY A 179 15.88 11.20 -20.59
C GLY A 179 15.92 9.69 -20.40
N VAL A 180 15.18 9.14 -19.45
CA VAL A 180 15.02 7.69 -19.24
C VAL A 180 13.71 7.20 -19.87
N ILE A 181 13.80 6.18 -20.72
CA ILE A 181 12.64 5.60 -21.41
C ILE A 181 12.13 4.39 -20.64
N TYR A 182 10.85 4.44 -20.27
CA TYR A 182 10.10 3.38 -19.59
C TYR A 182 9.11 2.74 -20.56
N ASN A 183 9.39 1.52 -21.01
CA ASN A 183 8.43 0.71 -21.77
C ASN A 183 7.58 -0.10 -20.77
N ILE A 184 6.31 0.21 -20.68
CA ILE A 184 5.42 -0.37 -19.70
C ILE A 184 4.40 -1.26 -20.42
N THR A 185 4.30 -2.52 -19.98
CA THR A 185 3.29 -3.48 -20.47
C THR A 185 2.47 -3.98 -19.29
N ARG A 186 1.14 -4.05 -19.46
CA ARG A 186 0.23 -4.53 -18.42
C ARG A 186 -0.64 -5.68 -18.95
N TRP A 187 -0.89 -6.64 -18.09
CA TRP A 187 -1.82 -7.73 -18.33
C TRP A 187 -2.43 -8.21 -17.01
N THR A 188 -3.41 -9.09 -17.10
CA THR A 188 -4.01 -9.75 -15.94
C THR A 188 -4.14 -11.24 -16.15
N ASN A 189 -4.28 -11.97 -15.06
CA ASN A 189 -4.86 -13.31 -15.04
C ASN A 189 -6.04 -13.32 -14.03
N ASP A 190 -6.53 -14.48 -13.66
CA ASP A 190 -7.68 -14.61 -12.76
C ASP A 190 -7.43 -14.02 -11.37
N THR A 191 -6.18 -13.97 -10.92
CA THR A 191 -5.81 -13.62 -9.54
C THR A 191 -4.99 -12.35 -9.39
N HIS A 192 -4.34 -11.87 -10.44
CA HIS A 192 -3.39 -10.75 -10.34
C HIS A 192 -3.46 -9.79 -11.52
N PHE A 193 -3.12 -8.54 -11.24
CA PHE A 193 -2.62 -7.57 -12.21
C PHE A 193 -1.11 -7.65 -12.27
N PHE A 194 -0.58 -7.50 -13.47
CA PHE A 194 0.86 -7.44 -13.74
C PHE A 194 1.20 -6.16 -14.49
N LYS A 195 2.33 -5.56 -14.11
CA LYS A 195 2.91 -4.42 -14.82
C LYS A 195 4.40 -4.67 -14.99
N LYS A 196 4.81 -4.98 -16.22
CA LYS A 196 6.21 -5.08 -16.61
C LYS A 196 6.71 -3.70 -17.00
N ILE A 197 7.81 -3.30 -16.41
CA ILE A 197 8.51 -2.04 -16.67
C ILE A 197 9.88 -2.40 -17.17
N ARG A 198 10.15 -2.08 -18.43
CA ARG A 198 11.47 -2.21 -19.06
C ARG A 198 12.05 -0.82 -19.23
N ILE A 199 13.21 -0.60 -18.63
CA ILE A 199 13.91 0.67 -18.59
C ILE A 199 15.10 0.56 -19.52
N GLU A 200 15.16 1.41 -20.55
CA GLU A 200 16.31 1.54 -21.41
C GLU A 200 17.33 2.47 -20.72
N ASN A 201 18.43 1.89 -20.22
CA ASN A 201 19.46 2.63 -19.52
C ASN A 201 20.84 2.19 -19.99
N LEU A 202 21.62 3.10 -20.57
CA LEU A 202 23.06 2.97 -20.90
C LEU A 202 23.45 1.60 -21.53
N GLY A 203 22.63 1.10 -22.47
CA GLY A 203 22.93 -0.11 -23.25
C GLY A 203 22.54 -1.44 -22.57
N HIS A 204 22.06 -1.42 -21.33
CA HIS A 204 21.58 -2.62 -20.65
C HIS A 204 20.15 -2.39 -20.11
N PRO A 205 19.13 -3.04 -20.70
CA PRO A 205 17.76 -2.89 -20.20
C PRO A 205 17.60 -3.53 -18.82
N ILE A 206 16.91 -2.81 -17.94
CA ILE A 206 16.51 -3.28 -16.61
C ILE A 206 15.03 -3.61 -16.68
N GLU A 207 14.62 -4.77 -16.17
CA GLU A 207 13.22 -5.19 -16.15
C GLU A 207 12.75 -5.45 -14.73
N HIS A 208 11.55 -4.92 -14.44
CA HIS A 208 10.82 -5.19 -13.20
C HIS A 208 9.38 -5.61 -13.54
N ILE A 209 8.80 -6.47 -12.70
CA ILE A 209 7.40 -6.88 -12.81
C ILE A 209 6.72 -6.62 -11.47
N GLU A 210 5.84 -5.64 -11.45
CA GLU A 210 4.91 -5.42 -10.32
C GLU A 210 3.77 -6.43 -10.42
N ARG A 211 3.35 -6.97 -9.28
CA ARG A 211 2.21 -7.88 -9.17
C ARG A 211 1.30 -7.42 -8.04
N VAL A 212 0.01 -7.30 -8.32
CA VAL A 212 -1.00 -6.91 -7.34
C VAL A 212 -2.15 -7.90 -7.41
N LYS A 213 -2.55 -8.47 -6.27
CA LYS A 213 -3.69 -9.38 -6.20
C LYS A 213 -4.98 -8.69 -6.61
N LYS A 214 -5.91 -9.45 -7.16
CA LYS A 214 -7.27 -9.00 -7.44
C LYS A 214 -8.15 -9.31 -6.23
N PHE A 215 -8.12 -8.47 -5.22
CA PHE A 215 -9.05 -8.58 -4.10
C PHE A 215 -10.40 -7.96 -4.46
N SER A 216 -11.47 -8.69 -4.17
CA SER A 216 -12.85 -8.21 -4.20
C SER A 216 -13.29 -7.72 -2.80
N VAL A 217 -14.46 -7.09 -2.73
CA VAL A 217 -15.10 -6.75 -1.45
C VAL A 217 -15.28 -7.98 -0.56
N ALA A 218 -15.68 -9.13 -1.15
CA ALA A 218 -15.86 -10.38 -0.41
C ALA A 218 -14.54 -10.91 0.17
N ASP A 219 -13.44 -10.80 -0.59
CA ASP A 219 -12.11 -11.22 -0.12
C ASP A 219 -11.65 -10.37 1.06
N PHE A 220 -11.80 -9.04 0.98
CA PHE A 220 -11.48 -8.14 2.09
C PHE A 220 -12.38 -8.39 3.30
N LYS A 221 -13.68 -8.60 3.08
CA LYS A 221 -14.60 -8.91 4.17
C LYS A 221 -14.17 -10.19 4.91
N ASN A 222 -13.87 -11.26 4.19
CA ASN A 222 -13.39 -12.51 4.79
C ASN A 222 -12.06 -12.31 5.56
N LEU A 223 -11.14 -11.52 5.00
CA LEU A 223 -9.86 -11.21 5.62
C LEU A 223 -10.03 -10.38 6.90
N PHE A 224 -10.94 -9.42 6.91
CA PHE A 224 -11.26 -8.58 8.07
C PHE A 224 -12.01 -9.36 9.14
N ASP A 225 -13.05 -10.10 8.79
CA ASP A 225 -13.84 -10.92 9.72
C ASP A 225 -12.95 -11.95 10.46
N SER A 226 -12.01 -12.57 9.74
CA SER A 226 -11.02 -13.49 10.32
C SER A 226 -10.08 -12.85 11.35
N ASN A 227 -10.02 -11.51 11.38
CA ASN A 227 -9.19 -10.73 12.29
C ASN A 227 -10.01 -9.81 13.22
N MET A 228 -11.29 -10.06 13.39
CA MET A 228 -12.18 -9.25 14.24
C MET A 228 -12.19 -7.74 13.89
N LEU A 229 -12.05 -7.44 12.61
CA LEU A 229 -12.27 -6.14 12.02
C LEU A 229 -13.64 -6.15 11.32
N GLN A 230 -14.55 -5.33 11.75
CA GLN A 230 -15.88 -5.22 11.14
C GLN A 230 -15.83 -4.20 10.00
N LEU A 231 -16.12 -4.64 8.78
CA LEU A 231 -16.29 -3.73 7.64
C LEU A 231 -17.56 -2.89 7.84
N GLU A 232 -17.39 -1.55 7.93
CA GLU A 232 -18.50 -0.63 8.20
C GLU A 232 -18.95 0.12 6.95
N LYS A 233 -17.98 0.61 6.12
CA LYS A 233 -18.30 1.44 4.93
C LYS A 233 -17.41 1.07 3.76
N ILE A 234 -17.93 1.28 2.56
CA ILE A 234 -17.22 1.08 1.30
C ILE A 234 -17.49 2.27 0.39
N TYR A 235 -16.42 2.89 -0.13
CA TYR A 235 -16.49 4.02 -1.05
C TYR A 235 -15.79 3.71 -2.37
N GLY A 236 -16.17 4.44 -3.42
CA GLY A 236 -15.77 4.18 -4.80
C GLY A 236 -14.63 5.03 -5.33
N ASP A 237 -14.34 6.15 -4.68
CA ASP A 237 -13.34 7.12 -5.11
C ASP A 237 -12.83 7.98 -3.94
N TYR A 238 -11.93 8.92 -4.22
CA TYR A 238 -11.33 9.82 -3.23
C TYR A 238 -12.24 10.95 -2.73
N TYR A 239 -13.46 11.07 -3.29
CA TYR A 239 -14.53 11.96 -2.79
C TYR A 239 -15.53 11.19 -1.90
N LEU A 240 -15.22 9.95 -1.56
CA LEU A 240 -16.05 9.05 -0.75
C LEU A 240 -17.47 8.86 -1.32
N THR A 241 -17.58 8.80 -2.65
CA THR A 241 -18.87 8.47 -3.29
C THR A 241 -19.19 6.98 -3.11
N GLU A 242 -20.47 6.62 -3.20
CA GLU A 242 -20.92 5.24 -3.04
C GLU A 242 -20.20 4.27 -4.00
N TYR A 243 -19.78 3.13 -3.48
CA TYR A 243 -19.06 2.13 -4.28
C TYR A 243 -19.97 1.39 -5.25
N ASN A 244 -19.55 1.34 -6.50
CA ASN A 244 -20.13 0.49 -7.53
C ASN A 244 -19.01 -0.32 -8.20
N ALA A 245 -19.11 -1.65 -8.16
CA ALA A 245 -18.06 -2.53 -8.68
C ALA A 245 -17.73 -2.31 -10.17
N GLN A 246 -18.68 -1.81 -10.97
CA GLN A 246 -18.52 -1.65 -12.42
C GLN A 246 -17.94 -0.28 -12.82
N THR A 247 -18.15 0.75 -12.01
CA THR A 247 -17.88 2.15 -12.37
C THR A 247 -16.91 2.88 -11.43
N SER A 248 -16.79 2.44 -10.18
CA SER A 248 -15.90 3.07 -9.23
C SER A 248 -14.42 2.81 -9.52
N PRO A 249 -13.57 3.83 -9.60
CA PRO A 249 -12.14 3.65 -9.87
C PRO A 249 -11.37 3.03 -8.70
N ARG A 250 -11.88 3.19 -7.49
CA ARG A 250 -11.26 2.70 -6.26
C ARG A 250 -12.18 1.75 -5.49
N LEU A 251 -11.60 1.07 -4.52
CA LEU A 251 -12.27 0.32 -3.47
C LEU A 251 -11.68 0.80 -2.15
N ILE A 252 -12.40 1.70 -1.47
CA ILE A 252 -11.98 2.27 -0.20
C ILE A 252 -12.84 1.65 0.90
N LEU A 253 -12.18 0.96 1.81
CA LEU A 253 -12.80 0.16 2.86
C LEU A 253 -12.53 0.79 4.21
N ILE A 254 -13.57 1.02 5.00
CA ILE A 254 -13.46 1.46 6.39
C ILE A 254 -13.92 0.31 7.28
N ALA A 255 -13.02 -0.16 8.13
CA ALA A 255 -13.29 -1.25 9.05
C ALA A 255 -12.92 -0.86 10.49
N LYS A 256 -13.68 -1.33 11.45
CA LYS A 256 -13.53 -1.03 12.87
C LYS A 256 -13.09 -2.26 13.65
N LYS A 257 -12.12 -2.08 14.54
CA LYS A 257 -11.75 -3.10 15.50
C LYS A 257 -12.86 -3.29 16.52
N LEU A 258 -13.41 -4.51 16.58
CA LEU A 258 -14.41 -4.84 17.59
C LEU A 258 -13.80 -4.83 18.99
N ASN A 259 -14.55 -4.28 19.94
CA ASN A 259 -14.20 -4.38 21.34
C ASN A 259 -14.35 -5.86 21.76
N ASN A 260 -13.32 -6.45 22.33
CA ASN A 260 -13.48 -7.72 23.02
C ASN A 260 -14.31 -7.45 24.30
N GLU A 261 -15.61 -7.70 24.23
CA GLU A 261 -16.43 -7.81 25.45
C GLU A 261 -16.11 -9.13 26.17
N LYS A 262 -14.89 -9.29 26.65
CA LYS A 262 -14.49 -10.35 27.58
C LYS A 262 -13.29 -9.89 28.42
N GLU A 263 -13.51 -8.92 29.28
CA GLU A 263 -12.77 -8.82 30.53
C GLU A 263 -13.79 -8.51 31.62
N HIS A 264 -14.38 -9.57 32.14
CA HIS A 264 -15.03 -9.61 33.47
C HIS A 264 -14.32 -10.63 34.31
#